data_b1b2dc8e5a94d7f2acd5f8887783e575
#
_entry.id   b1b2dc8e5a94d7f2acd5f8887783e575
#
_cell.length_a   1.000
_cell.length_b   1.000
_cell.length_c   1.000
_cell.angle_alpha   90.00
_cell.angle_beta   90.00
_cell.angle_gamma   90.00
#
_symmetry.space_group_name_H-M   'P 1'
#
loop_
_entity.id
_entity.type
_entity.pdbx_description
1 polymer ?
#
loop_
_entity_poly.entity_id
_entity_poly.type
_entity_poly.pdbx_seq_one_letter_code
_entity_poly.pdbx_strand_id
1 'polypeptide(L)'
;MATTLHIIEPPAATPTLSDLRAELDRLDDALHDTLMRRSQIVAQIAALGVKGKVPLRPGREAAIARRLLARHDGALPAVGIERIWRALIVAMTQQQKPMLLTVAEAEGGPAYVALAREHFGALTPLRLRRTPAQALAEISSGLATAAILPLPAEGEAPGAAWWTALLQRDDPRIHVVARLPFWAARPEGAVDAQAFVVCASAPDPSGQDRSLLGLEFAPDVSRARIGTLVAGAGFAAGATIVRRDEFAVRALVDVDGFVADDDSRLAALSTTRAAVVVGAYAIPIGATS
;
A
#
# COMPACT_ATOMS: atom_id res chain seq x y z
N MET A 1 -30.39 -58.18 36.53
CA MET A 1 -29.28 -57.80 35.62
C MET A 1 -29.90 -57.24 34.37
N ALA A 2 -29.82 -55.88 34.20
CA ALA A 2 -30.36 -55.22 33.02
C ALA A 2 -29.23 -55.13 31.98
N THR A 3 -29.44 -55.76 30.82
CA THR A 3 -28.51 -55.70 29.69
C THR A 3 -28.71 -54.36 28.98
N THR A 4 -27.77 -53.45 29.10
CA THR A 4 -27.73 -52.18 28.36
C THR A 4 -27.37 -52.47 26.90
N LEU A 5 -28.33 -52.38 25.99
CA LEU A 5 -28.13 -52.40 24.56
C LEU A 5 -27.36 -51.15 24.16
N HIS A 6 -26.07 -51.26 23.81
CA HIS A 6 -25.35 -50.25 23.11
C HIS A 6 -25.91 -50.15 21.67
N ILE A 7 -26.61 -49.08 21.38
CA ILE A 7 -27.00 -48.70 20.03
C ILE A 7 -25.71 -48.21 19.37
N ILE A 8 -25.12 -49.02 18.47
CA ILE A 8 -24.03 -48.65 17.60
C ILE A 8 -24.66 -47.72 16.56
N GLU A 9 -24.39 -46.40 16.66
CA GLU A 9 -24.73 -45.46 15.57
C GLU A 9 -24.07 -45.95 14.28
N PRO A 10 -24.84 -46.04 13.16
CA PRO A 10 -24.23 -46.40 11.88
C PRO A 10 -23.16 -45.38 11.49
N PRO A 11 -22.02 -45.79 10.88
CA PRO A 11 -21.01 -44.86 10.41
C PRO A 11 -21.67 -43.85 9.48
N ALA A 12 -21.38 -42.57 9.68
CA ALA A 12 -21.91 -41.49 8.85
C ALA A 12 -21.66 -41.82 7.37
N ALA A 13 -22.70 -41.80 6.56
CA ALA A 13 -22.59 -42.15 5.14
C ALA A 13 -21.59 -41.20 4.47
N THR A 14 -20.68 -41.73 3.68
CA THR A 14 -19.75 -40.89 2.91
C THR A 14 -20.55 -40.00 1.98
N PRO A 15 -20.33 -38.65 2.03
CA PRO A 15 -21.13 -37.70 1.24
C PRO A 15 -20.95 -37.97 -0.26
N THR A 16 -22.03 -37.91 -1.01
CA THR A 16 -21.98 -38.04 -2.47
C THR A 16 -21.48 -36.73 -3.10
N LEU A 17 -21.05 -36.77 -4.36
CA LEU A 17 -20.67 -35.56 -5.12
C LEU A 17 -21.81 -34.55 -5.17
N SER A 18 -23.05 -35.00 -5.23
CA SER A 18 -24.23 -34.13 -5.20
C SER A 18 -24.36 -33.40 -3.86
N ASP A 19 -24.15 -34.12 -2.75
CA ASP A 19 -24.22 -33.53 -1.41
C ASP A 19 -23.12 -32.46 -1.22
N LEU A 20 -21.91 -32.74 -1.70
CA LEU A 20 -20.79 -31.79 -1.62
C LEU A 20 -21.02 -30.55 -2.47
N ARG A 21 -21.62 -30.67 -3.65
CA ARG A 21 -22.00 -29.52 -4.49
C ARG A 21 -23.10 -28.69 -3.81
N ALA A 22 -24.13 -29.33 -3.28
CA ALA A 22 -25.18 -28.61 -2.55
C ALA A 22 -24.65 -27.91 -1.30
N GLU A 23 -23.61 -28.42 -0.65
CA GLU A 23 -22.94 -27.75 0.45
C GLU A 23 -22.12 -26.54 -0.03
N LEU A 24 -21.41 -26.64 -1.17
CA LEU A 24 -20.70 -25.50 -1.79
C LEU A 24 -21.69 -24.38 -2.14
N ASP A 25 -22.83 -24.70 -2.76
CA ASP A 25 -23.85 -23.70 -3.10
C ASP A 25 -24.33 -22.96 -1.84
N ARG A 26 -24.57 -23.67 -0.73
CA ARG A 26 -24.95 -23.06 0.56
C ARG A 26 -23.85 -22.14 1.14
N LEU A 27 -22.58 -22.55 1.00
CA LEU A 27 -21.45 -21.73 1.44
C LEU A 27 -21.30 -20.47 0.57
N ASP A 28 -21.52 -20.58 -0.73
CA ASP A 28 -21.49 -19.46 -1.65
C ASP A 28 -22.60 -18.44 -1.34
N ASP A 29 -23.82 -18.91 -1.07
CA ASP A 29 -24.94 -18.06 -0.63
C ASP A 29 -24.61 -17.33 0.68
N ALA A 30 -24.08 -18.03 1.68
CA ALA A 30 -23.71 -17.44 2.96
C ALA A 30 -22.55 -16.43 2.82
N LEU A 31 -21.59 -16.71 1.94
CA LEU A 31 -20.51 -15.78 1.60
C LEU A 31 -21.07 -14.53 0.92
N HIS A 32 -21.94 -14.69 -0.07
CA HIS A 32 -22.60 -13.58 -0.75
C HIS A 32 -23.34 -12.68 0.25
N ASP A 33 -24.15 -13.23 1.13
CA ASP A 33 -24.91 -12.48 2.14
C ASP A 33 -23.97 -11.70 3.08
N THR A 34 -22.87 -12.34 3.48
CA THR A 34 -21.84 -11.70 4.32
C THR A 34 -21.19 -10.53 3.59
N LEU A 35 -20.90 -10.66 2.29
CA LEU A 35 -20.34 -9.60 1.44
C LEU A 35 -21.34 -8.44 1.29
N MET A 36 -22.63 -8.73 1.08
CA MET A 36 -23.66 -7.69 0.98
C MET A 36 -23.79 -6.91 2.30
N ARG A 37 -23.79 -7.59 3.43
CA ARG A 37 -23.79 -6.94 4.75
C ARG A 37 -22.56 -6.08 4.98
N ARG A 38 -21.37 -6.56 4.60
CA ARG A 38 -20.13 -5.78 4.67
C ARG A 38 -20.19 -4.52 3.80
N SER A 39 -20.74 -4.63 2.58
CA SER A 39 -20.94 -3.51 1.66
C SER A 39 -21.85 -2.43 2.27
N GLN A 40 -22.95 -2.82 2.92
CA GLN A 40 -23.84 -1.89 3.62
C GLN A 40 -23.13 -1.13 4.75
N ILE A 41 -22.30 -1.82 5.55
CA ILE A 41 -21.49 -1.17 6.61
C ILE A 41 -20.49 -0.17 5.99
N VAL A 42 -19.85 -0.53 4.88
CA VAL A 42 -18.94 0.37 4.18
C VAL A 42 -19.66 1.62 3.66
N ALA A 43 -20.88 1.48 3.13
CA ALA A 43 -21.71 2.61 2.73
C ALA A 43 -22.08 3.51 3.93
N GLN A 44 -22.43 2.94 5.08
CA GLN A 44 -22.69 3.70 6.31
C GLN A 44 -21.45 4.49 6.77
N ILE A 45 -20.26 3.86 6.77
CA ILE A 45 -18.99 4.53 7.09
C ILE A 45 -18.71 5.69 6.10
N ALA A 46 -18.99 5.50 4.81
CA ALA A 46 -18.85 6.56 3.82
C ALA A 46 -19.80 7.74 4.11
N ALA A 47 -21.03 7.46 4.49
CA ALA A 47 -22.04 8.48 4.83
C ALA A 47 -21.68 9.31 6.08
N LEU A 48 -20.85 8.76 7.00
CA LEU A 48 -20.36 9.52 8.16
C LEU A 48 -19.36 10.63 7.80
N GLY A 49 -18.90 10.71 6.55
CA GLY A 49 -18.01 11.78 6.08
C GLY A 49 -16.60 11.81 6.74
N VAL A 50 -16.27 10.80 7.54
CA VAL A 50 -15.02 10.72 8.33
C VAL A 50 -13.79 10.50 7.45
N LYS A 51 -13.97 10.05 6.21
CA LYS A 51 -12.90 9.82 5.24
C LYS A 51 -12.67 11.09 4.45
N GLY A 52 -11.40 11.53 4.36
CA GLY A 52 -10.97 12.65 3.53
C GLY A 52 -11.38 12.51 2.05
N LYS A 53 -10.91 13.42 1.20
CA LYS A 53 -11.25 13.49 -0.24
C LYS A 53 -10.96 12.19 -1.01
N VAL A 54 -10.04 11.34 -0.52
CA VAL A 54 -9.59 10.09 -1.15
C VAL A 54 -9.97 8.91 -0.27
N PRO A 55 -10.68 7.88 -0.79
CA PRO A 55 -11.17 6.75 0.02
C PRO A 55 -10.09 5.68 0.28
N LEU A 56 -8.87 5.85 -0.21
CA LEU A 56 -7.77 4.90 -0.05
C LEU A 56 -7.24 4.90 1.38
N ARG A 57 -7.11 3.72 1.97
CA ARG A 57 -6.57 3.51 3.32
C ARG A 57 -5.59 2.33 3.32
N PRO A 58 -4.43 2.43 2.63
CA PRO A 58 -3.52 1.31 2.42
C PRO A 58 -2.98 0.69 3.72
N GLY A 59 -2.73 1.49 4.75
CA GLY A 59 -2.33 0.98 6.07
C GLY A 59 -3.42 0.10 6.70
N ARG A 60 -4.68 0.57 6.67
CA ARG A 60 -5.83 -0.20 7.14
C ARG A 60 -6.02 -1.49 6.33
N GLU A 61 -5.84 -1.43 5.01
CA GLU A 61 -5.94 -2.58 4.11
C GLU A 61 -4.87 -3.63 4.43
N ALA A 62 -3.63 -3.19 4.66
CA ALA A 62 -2.52 -4.04 5.07
C ALA A 62 -2.78 -4.68 6.45
N ALA A 63 -3.29 -3.93 7.41
CA ALA A 63 -3.65 -4.46 8.72
C ALA A 63 -4.76 -5.54 8.62
N ILE A 64 -5.76 -5.36 7.74
CA ILE A 64 -6.79 -6.38 7.48
C ILE A 64 -6.15 -7.64 6.89
N ALA A 65 -5.31 -7.51 5.86
CA ALA A 65 -4.65 -8.65 5.22
C ALA A 65 -3.81 -9.45 6.22
N ARG A 66 -2.96 -8.78 7.01
CA ARG A 66 -2.13 -9.43 8.03
C ARG A 66 -2.96 -10.14 9.10
N ARG A 67 -4.03 -9.52 9.59
CA ARG A 67 -4.93 -10.11 10.58
C ARG A 67 -5.58 -11.39 10.06
N LEU A 68 -5.96 -11.41 8.78
CA LEU A 68 -6.58 -12.59 8.16
C LEU A 68 -5.55 -13.69 7.94
N LEU A 69 -4.36 -13.34 7.48
CA LEU A 69 -3.27 -14.29 7.29
C LEU A 69 -2.78 -14.89 8.62
N ALA A 70 -2.74 -14.11 9.70
CA ALA A 70 -2.35 -14.59 11.02
C ALA A 70 -3.32 -15.63 11.61
N ARG A 71 -4.58 -15.63 11.18
CA ARG A 71 -5.59 -16.64 11.60
C ARG A 71 -5.88 -17.68 10.52
N HIS A 72 -5.17 -17.57 9.38
CA HIS A 72 -5.37 -18.50 8.27
C HIS A 72 -4.82 -19.87 8.62
N ASP A 73 -5.68 -20.89 8.49
CA ASP A 73 -5.37 -22.32 8.66
C ASP A 73 -6.10 -23.10 7.55
N GLY A 74 -5.44 -24.08 6.99
CA GLY A 74 -6.03 -24.96 5.96
C GLY A 74 -5.32 -24.92 4.60
N ALA A 75 -5.93 -25.59 3.63
CA ALA A 75 -5.32 -25.89 2.33
C ALA A 75 -5.33 -24.74 1.31
N LEU A 76 -6.15 -23.70 1.54
CA LEU A 76 -6.19 -22.56 0.63
C LEU A 76 -4.87 -21.77 0.73
N PRO A 77 -4.15 -21.50 -0.38
CA PRO A 77 -2.88 -20.77 -0.32
C PRO A 77 -3.06 -19.35 0.27
N ALA A 78 -2.15 -18.95 1.15
CA ALA A 78 -2.19 -17.63 1.79
C ALA A 78 -2.25 -16.45 0.80
N VAL A 79 -1.56 -16.57 -0.35
CA VAL A 79 -1.65 -15.58 -1.44
C VAL A 79 -3.06 -15.52 -2.04
N GLY A 80 -3.81 -16.62 -2.04
CA GLY A 80 -5.21 -16.65 -2.46
C GLY A 80 -6.10 -15.81 -1.54
N ILE A 81 -5.90 -15.91 -0.23
CA ILE A 81 -6.59 -15.07 0.75
C ILE A 81 -6.30 -13.59 0.51
N GLU A 82 -5.02 -13.23 0.33
CA GLU A 82 -4.64 -11.83 0.06
C GLU A 82 -5.35 -11.30 -1.20
N ARG A 83 -5.33 -12.04 -2.30
CA ARG A 83 -5.95 -11.64 -3.59
C ARG A 83 -7.46 -11.48 -3.48
N ILE A 84 -8.16 -12.39 -2.79
CA ILE A 84 -9.61 -12.28 -2.58
C ILE A 84 -9.93 -11.00 -1.80
N TRP A 85 -9.22 -10.75 -0.69
CA TRP A 85 -9.46 -9.56 0.12
C TRP A 85 -9.06 -8.27 -0.58
N ARG A 86 -8.00 -8.29 -1.37
CA ARG A 86 -7.59 -7.16 -2.22
C ARG A 86 -8.71 -6.78 -3.20
N ALA A 87 -9.23 -7.74 -3.93
CA ALA A 87 -10.33 -7.51 -4.87
C ALA A 87 -11.58 -6.97 -4.17
N LEU A 88 -11.93 -7.55 -3.02
CA LEU A 88 -13.07 -7.11 -2.20
C LEU A 88 -12.89 -5.67 -1.69
N ILE A 89 -11.72 -5.33 -1.17
CA ILE A 89 -11.42 -3.98 -0.65
C ILE A 89 -11.50 -2.96 -1.78
N VAL A 90 -10.89 -3.25 -2.94
CA VAL A 90 -10.92 -2.37 -4.11
C VAL A 90 -12.36 -2.13 -4.58
N ALA A 91 -13.17 -3.18 -4.73
CA ALA A 91 -14.57 -3.06 -5.14
C ALA A 91 -15.36 -2.15 -4.17
N MET A 92 -15.19 -2.32 -2.88
CA MET A 92 -15.88 -1.51 -1.86
C MET A 92 -15.32 -0.08 -1.75
N THR A 93 -14.06 0.14 -2.11
CA THR A 93 -13.49 1.48 -2.21
C THR A 93 -14.08 2.22 -3.41
N GLN A 94 -14.21 1.55 -4.55
CA GLN A 94 -14.86 2.10 -5.76
C GLN A 94 -16.35 2.37 -5.56
N GLN A 95 -17.04 1.58 -4.75
CA GLN A 95 -18.43 1.84 -4.36
C GLN A 95 -18.58 3.18 -3.61
N GLN A 96 -17.59 3.59 -2.82
CA GLN A 96 -17.62 4.85 -2.08
C GLN A 96 -17.35 6.05 -2.98
N LYS A 97 -16.41 5.92 -3.92
CA LYS A 97 -16.05 6.94 -4.89
C LYS A 97 -15.38 6.30 -6.10
N PRO A 98 -15.76 6.66 -7.34
CA PRO A 98 -15.07 6.22 -8.54
C PRO A 98 -13.57 6.49 -8.44
N MET A 99 -12.77 5.52 -8.88
CA MET A 99 -11.31 5.58 -8.82
C MET A 99 -10.74 5.68 -10.23
N LEU A 100 -9.82 6.60 -10.42
CA LEU A 100 -9.00 6.70 -11.61
C LEU A 100 -7.53 6.67 -11.22
N LEU A 101 -6.77 5.77 -11.81
CA LEU A 101 -5.33 5.66 -11.61
C LEU A 101 -4.58 6.38 -12.72
N THR A 102 -3.40 6.87 -12.39
CA THR A 102 -2.41 7.32 -13.36
C THR A 102 -1.10 6.56 -13.16
N VAL A 103 -0.43 6.19 -14.25
CA VAL A 103 0.82 5.42 -14.21
C VAL A 103 1.85 6.16 -15.04
N ALA A 104 3.04 6.39 -14.50
CA ALA A 104 4.15 6.95 -15.26
C ALA A 104 4.77 5.88 -16.17
N GLU A 105 4.92 6.18 -17.46
CA GLU A 105 5.57 5.33 -18.47
C GLU A 105 7.10 5.44 -18.44
N ALA A 106 7.74 5.70 -17.31
CA ALA A 106 9.19 5.61 -17.19
C ALA A 106 9.69 4.26 -17.75
N GLU A 107 10.99 4.07 -17.90
CA GLU A 107 11.56 2.77 -18.29
C GLU A 107 10.91 1.66 -17.47
N GLY A 108 10.16 0.74 -18.11
CA GLY A 108 9.34 -0.28 -17.44
C GLY A 108 7.83 -0.02 -17.40
N GLY A 109 7.29 0.95 -18.15
CA GLY A 109 5.87 1.31 -18.17
C GLY A 109 4.87 0.14 -18.15
N PRO A 110 5.01 -0.90 -19.00
CA PRO A 110 4.14 -2.09 -18.96
C PRO A 110 4.16 -2.81 -17.62
N ALA A 111 5.32 -2.85 -16.95
CA ALA A 111 5.47 -3.48 -15.64
C ALA A 111 4.69 -2.71 -14.56
N TYR A 112 4.73 -1.39 -14.56
CA TYR A 112 3.95 -0.59 -13.61
C TYR A 112 2.45 -0.68 -13.85
N VAL A 113 2.02 -0.83 -15.12
CA VAL A 113 0.61 -1.12 -15.44
C VAL A 113 0.20 -2.47 -14.87
N ALA A 114 1.04 -3.50 -15.00
CA ALA A 114 0.76 -4.81 -14.44
C ALA A 114 0.64 -4.75 -12.90
N LEU A 115 1.55 -4.06 -12.21
CA LEU A 115 1.47 -3.83 -10.76
C LEU A 115 0.19 -3.08 -10.35
N ALA A 116 -0.18 -2.05 -11.12
CA ALA A 116 -1.42 -1.31 -10.88
C ALA A 116 -2.65 -2.22 -11.02
N ARG A 117 -2.69 -3.05 -12.06
CA ARG A 117 -3.78 -4.01 -12.31
C ARG A 117 -3.84 -5.10 -11.24
N GLU A 118 -2.71 -5.60 -10.80
CA GLU A 118 -2.62 -6.59 -9.72
C GLU A 118 -3.19 -6.03 -8.41
N HIS A 119 -2.84 -4.79 -8.07
CA HIS A 119 -3.20 -4.21 -6.78
C HIS A 119 -4.61 -3.61 -6.75
N PHE A 120 -5.02 -2.91 -7.81
CA PHE A 120 -6.29 -2.17 -7.88
C PHE A 120 -7.36 -2.86 -8.73
N GLY A 121 -7.07 -4.05 -9.26
CA GLY A 121 -7.97 -4.81 -10.11
C GLY A 121 -7.90 -4.44 -11.59
N ALA A 122 -8.12 -5.45 -12.43
CA ALA A 122 -7.93 -5.35 -13.88
C ALA A 122 -8.82 -4.29 -14.56
N LEU A 123 -10.02 -4.06 -14.02
CA LEU A 123 -11.02 -3.15 -14.61
C LEU A 123 -10.98 -1.73 -14.04
N THR A 124 -10.10 -1.43 -13.09
CA THR A 124 -9.96 -0.07 -12.57
C THR A 124 -9.48 0.86 -13.68
N PRO A 125 -10.19 1.98 -13.96
CA PRO A 125 -9.77 2.96 -14.95
C PRO A 125 -8.34 3.44 -14.70
N LEU A 126 -7.52 3.48 -15.77
CA LEU A 126 -6.10 3.79 -15.69
C LEU A 126 -5.68 4.64 -16.88
N ARG A 127 -4.87 5.67 -16.65
CA ARG A 127 -4.25 6.53 -17.66
C ARG A 127 -2.75 6.40 -17.61
N LEU A 128 -2.11 6.39 -18.78
CA LEU A 128 -0.66 6.44 -18.90
C LEU A 128 -0.19 7.90 -19.01
N ARG A 129 0.93 8.21 -18.39
CA ARG A 129 1.60 9.51 -18.48
C ARG A 129 3.07 9.31 -18.76
N ARG A 130 3.60 10.12 -19.66
CA ARG A 130 5.01 9.99 -20.09
C ARG A 130 6.00 10.21 -18.96
N THR A 131 5.65 11.07 -17.99
CA THR A 131 6.54 11.43 -16.90
C THR A 131 5.85 11.34 -15.54
N PRO A 132 6.60 11.08 -14.44
CA PRO A 132 6.08 11.16 -13.08
C PRO A 132 5.47 12.52 -12.74
N ALA A 133 6.05 13.62 -13.25
CA ALA A 133 5.52 14.96 -13.02
C ALA A 133 4.10 15.15 -13.58
N GLN A 134 3.81 14.60 -14.76
CA GLN A 134 2.46 14.61 -15.33
C GLN A 134 1.48 13.80 -14.47
N ALA A 135 1.92 12.66 -13.95
CA ALA A 135 1.09 11.84 -13.06
C ALA A 135 0.80 12.58 -11.73
N LEU A 136 1.80 13.23 -11.14
CA LEU A 136 1.62 14.05 -9.94
C LEU A 136 0.68 15.23 -10.17
N ALA A 137 0.75 15.90 -11.33
CA ALA A 137 -0.15 16.99 -11.68
C ALA A 137 -1.63 16.53 -11.74
N GLU A 138 -1.92 15.31 -12.17
CA GLU A 138 -3.27 14.76 -12.13
C GLU A 138 -3.77 14.50 -10.69
N ILE A 139 -2.88 14.14 -9.79
CA ILE A 139 -3.23 14.02 -8.36
C ILE A 139 -3.52 15.39 -7.75
N SER A 140 -2.62 16.36 -7.97
CA SER A 140 -2.79 17.75 -7.45
C SER A 140 -4.08 18.40 -7.93
N SER A 141 -4.44 18.19 -9.21
CA SER A 141 -5.68 18.71 -9.78
C SER A 141 -6.95 17.92 -9.41
N GLY A 142 -6.81 16.77 -8.73
CA GLY A 142 -7.93 15.88 -8.40
C GLY A 142 -8.50 15.09 -9.58
N LEU A 143 -7.83 15.07 -10.74
CA LEU A 143 -8.22 14.30 -11.92
C LEU A 143 -7.97 12.80 -11.74
N ALA A 144 -6.96 12.43 -10.96
CA ALA A 144 -6.69 11.04 -10.60
C ALA A 144 -6.73 10.83 -9.08
N THR A 145 -7.10 9.62 -8.68
CA THR A 145 -7.19 9.23 -7.26
C THR A 145 -5.84 8.84 -6.70
N ALA A 146 -5.04 8.12 -7.48
CA ALA A 146 -3.70 7.67 -7.11
C ALA A 146 -2.81 7.57 -8.35
N ALA A 147 -1.51 7.76 -8.14
CA ALA A 147 -0.49 7.54 -9.16
C ALA A 147 0.45 6.40 -8.75
N ILE A 148 0.83 5.60 -9.73
CA ILE A 148 1.84 4.54 -9.61
C ILE A 148 3.12 5.06 -10.25
N LEU A 149 4.15 5.22 -9.41
CA LEU A 149 5.43 5.81 -9.79
C LEU A 149 6.58 4.85 -9.50
N PRO A 150 7.65 4.85 -10.32
CA PRO A 150 8.82 4.03 -10.06
C PRO A 150 9.42 4.34 -8.68
N LEU A 151 10.10 3.37 -8.07
CA LEU A 151 10.89 3.66 -6.87
C LEU A 151 11.98 4.68 -7.22
N PRO A 152 12.23 5.66 -6.34
CA PRO A 152 13.37 6.55 -6.50
C PRO A 152 14.69 5.79 -6.53
N ALA A 153 15.62 6.23 -7.35
CA ALA A 153 16.95 5.63 -7.50
C ALA A 153 18.07 6.66 -7.43
N GLU A 154 19.27 6.20 -7.09
CA GLU A 154 20.47 7.00 -7.16
C GLU A 154 20.81 7.35 -8.61
N GLY A 155 21.25 8.57 -8.85
CA GLY A 155 21.71 9.00 -10.18
C GLY A 155 20.62 9.14 -11.24
N GLU A 156 19.34 9.04 -10.87
CA GLU A 156 18.25 9.27 -11.81
C GLU A 156 18.29 10.68 -12.40
N ALA A 157 17.81 10.81 -13.65
CA ALA A 157 17.73 12.11 -14.33
C ALA A 157 16.86 13.12 -13.52
N PRO A 158 17.13 14.42 -13.65
CA PRO A 158 16.38 15.46 -12.95
C PRO A 158 14.87 15.32 -13.04
N GLY A 159 14.33 15.02 -14.21
CA GLY A 159 12.89 14.82 -14.43
C GLY A 159 12.33 13.53 -13.89
N ALA A 160 13.17 12.55 -13.51
CA ALA A 160 12.75 11.29 -12.91
C ALA A 160 12.68 11.37 -11.37
N ALA A 161 13.41 12.31 -10.74
CA ALA A 161 13.44 12.49 -9.29
C ALA A 161 12.15 13.14 -8.76
N TRP A 162 11.04 12.52 -9.07
CA TRP A 162 9.69 13.02 -8.76
C TRP A 162 9.44 13.26 -7.27
N TRP A 163 10.10 12.50 -6.41
CA TRP A 163 9.98 12.60 -4.96
C TRP A 163 10.42 13.98 -4.42
N THR A 164 11.29 14.70 -5.15
CA THR A 164 11.74 16.04 -4.75
C THR A 164 10.60 17.07 -4.78
N ALA A 165 9.58 16.87 -5.62
CA ALA A 165 8.40 17.70 -5.64
C ALA A 165 7.57 17.55 -4.35
N LEU A 166 7.60 16.37 -3.70
CA LEU A 166 6.88 16.12 -2.45
C LEU A 166 7.53 16.79 -1.22
N LEU A 167 8.72 17.37 -1.35
CA LEU A 167 9.34 18.19 -0.32
C LEU A 167 8.63 19.54 -0.16
N GLN A 168 7.92 19.97 -1.19
CA GLN A 168 7.04 21.13 -1.11
C GLN A 168 5.75 20.72 -0.38
N ARG A 169 5.26 21.62 0.48
CA ARG A 169 4.02 21.39 1.23
C ARG A 169 2.82 22.04 0.54
N ASP A 170 2.69 21.78 -0.75
CA ASP A 170 1.60 22.32 -1.57
C ASP A 170 0.24 21.73 -1.15
N ASP A 171 -0.85 22.45 -1.40
CA ASP A 171 -2.22 21.96 -1.19
C ASP A 171 -2.86 21.61 -2.57
N PRO A 172 -3.33 20.38 -2.76
CA PRO A 172 -3.36 19.28 -1.80
C PRO A 172 -1.98 18.63 -1.61
N ARG A 173 -1.64 18.33 -0.36
CA ARG A 173 -0.39 17.61 -0.06
C ARG A 173 -0.46 16.19 -0.57
N ILE A 174 0.54 15.77 -1.34
CA ILE A 174 0.67 14.43 -1.90
C ILE A 174 1.64 13.61 -1.05
N HIS A 175 1.27 12.35 -0.77
CA HIS A 175 2.08 11.44 0.02
C HIS A 175 2.26 10.10 -0.69
N VAL A 176 3.38 9.45 -0.43
CA VAL A 176 3.53 8.01 -0.64
C VAL A 176 2.67 7.30 0.41
N VAL A 177 1.83 6.36 -0.04
CA VAL A 177 0.88 5.65 0.83
C VAL A 177 0.97 4.14 0.74
N ALA A 178 1.62 3.60 -0.29
CA ALA A 178 1.86 2.16 -0.42
C ALA A 178 3.09 1.87 -1.27
N ARG A 179 3.68 0.68 -1.09
CA ARG A 179 4.73 0.09 -1.93
C ARG A 179 4.18 -1.17 -2.60
N LEU A 180 4.40 -1.28 -3.91
CA LEU A 180 3.99 -2.43 -4.72
C LEU A 180 5.20 -3.23 -5.19
N PRO A 181 5.06 -4.56 -5.36
CA PRO A 181 3.88 -5.36 -5.04
C PRO A 181 3.71 -5.50 -3.52
N PHE A 182 2.48 -5.60 -3.03
CA PHE A 182 2.22 -5.80 -1.60
C PHE A 182 2.50 -7.25 -1.16
N TRP A 183 2.37 -8.22 -2.05
CA TRP A 183 2.84 -9.60 -1.87
C TRP A 183 4.22 -9.72 -2.52
N ALA A 184 5.28 -9.77 -1.71
CA ALA A 184 6.67 -9.70 -2.19
C ALA A 184 7.17 -10.99 -2.83
N ALA A 185 6.67 -12.16 -2.41
CA ALA A 185 7.03 -13.45 -3.00
C ALA A 185 6.43 -13.55 -4.40
N ARG A 186 7.28 -13.51 -5.44
CA ARG A 186 6.85 -13.48 -6.84
C ARG A 186 6.96 -14.87 -7.45
N PRO A 187 5.92 -15.39 -8.13
CA PRO A 187 6.03 -16.59 -8.93
C PRO A 187 6.88 -16.35 -10.18
N GLU A 188 7.37 -17.41 -10.79
CA GLU A 188 8.06 -17.36 -12.08
C GLU A 188 7.17 -16.66 -13.14
N GLY A 189 7.78 -15.79 -13.94
CA GLY A 189 7.08 -15.00 -14.96
C GLY A 189 6.29 -13.79 -14.43
N ALA A 190 6.25 -13.58 -13.11
CA ALA A 190 5.69 -12.36 -12.56
C ALA A 190 6.58 -11.15 -12.89
N VAL A 191 5.97 -9.99 -13.00
CA VAL A 191 6.67 -8.74 -13.26
C VAL A 191 7.68 -8.45 -12.16
N ASP A 192 8.95 -8.29 -12.55
CA ASP A 192 10.03 -7.86 -11.65
C ASP A 192 10.14 -6.33 -11.68
N ALA A 193 9.22 -5.68 -11.01
CA ALA A 193 9.22 -4.23 -10.83
C ALA A 193 8.66 -3.89 -9.46
N GLN A 194 9.05 -2.72 -8.97
CA GLN A 194 8.52 -2.16 -7.72
C GLN A 194 8.13 -0.71 -7.95
N ALA A 195 7.06 -0.28 -7.27
CA ALA A 195 6.53 1.06 -7.42
C ALA A 195 6.02 1.61 -6.09
N PHE A 196 5.98 2.93 -5.98
CA PHE A 196 5.18 3.59 -4.96
C PHE A 196 3.81 4.00 -5.49
N VAL A 197 2.82 3.93 -4.62
CA VAL A 197 1.51 4.53 -4.81
C VAL A 197 1.51 5.87 -4.10
N VAL A 198 1.15 6.93 -4.81
CA VAL A 198 1.02 8.28 -4.24
C VAL A 198 -0.40 8.80 -4.43
N CYS A 199 -0.89 9.55 -3.45
CA CYS A 199 -2.21 10.18 -3.52
C CYS A 199 -2.28 11.44 -2.63
N ALA A 200 -3.34 12.24 -2.81
CA ALA A 200 -3.60 13.44 -2.02
C ALA A 200 -4.31 13.11 -0.69
N SER A 201 -3.74 12.16 0.06
CA SER A 201 -4.22 11.76 1.39
C SER A 201 -3.02 11.39 2.26
N ALA A 202 -3.08 11.71 3.54
CA ALA A 202 -2.06 11.25 4.47
C ALA A 202 -2.07 9.73 4.60
N PRO A 203 -0.91 9.08 4.75
CA PRO A 203 -0.83 7.65 5.04
C PRO A 203 -1.44 7.33 6.40
N ASP A 204 -1.86 6.10 6.58
CA ASP A 204 -2.35 5.58 7.85
C ASP A 204 -1.50 4.39 8.32
N PRO A 205 -1.31 4.22 9.65
CA PRO A 205 -0.47 3.16 10.18
C PRO A 205 -1.08 1.78 9.93
N SER A 206 -0.21 0.80 9.67
CA SER A 206 -0.58 -0.61 9.49
C SER A 206 -0.11 -1.52 10.62
N GLY A 207 0.74 -0.99 11.52
CA GLY A 207 1.40 -1.73 12.60
C GLY A 207 2.76 -2.32 12.21
N GLN A 208 3.07 -2.42 10.92
CA GLN A 208 4.38 -2.78 10.38
C GLN A 208 4.66 -1.91 9.17
N ASP A 209 5.30 -0.79 9.41
CA ASP A 209 5.41 0.30 8.46
C ASP A 209 6.86 0.72 8.26
N ARG A 210 7.09 1.39 7.16
CA ARG A 210 8.25 2.22 6.91
C ARG A 210 7.79 3.61 6.51
N SER A 211 8.59 4.61 6.84
CA SER A 211 8.31 6.01 6.49
C SER A 211 9.42 6.60 5.65
N LEU A 212 9.06 7.53 4.79
CA LEU A 212 9.98 8.24 3.91
C LEU A 212 10.14 9.68 4.41
N LEU A 213 11.35 10.01 4.87
CA LEU A 213 11.72 11.36 5.27
C LEU A 213 12.41 12.07 4.12
N GLY A 214 11.88 13.21 3.74
CA GLY A 214 12.47 14.12 2.78
C GLY A 214 13.22 15.23 3.49
N LEU A 215 14.53 15.34 3.22
CA LEU A 215 15.43 16.29 3.88
C LEU A 215 16.12 17.16 2.84
N GLU A 216 16.27 18.45 3.13
CA GLU A 216 17.02 19.39 2.30
C GLU A 216 18.11 20.08 3.12
N PHE A 217 19.36 20.00 2.62
CA PHE A 217 20.55 20.52 3.26
C PHE A 217 21.31 21.49 2.35
N ALA A 218 22.27 22.22 2.92
CA ALA A 218 23.25 22.96 2.14
C ALA A 218 24.09 22.05 1.22
N PRO A 219 24.66 22.57 0.11
CA PRO A 219 25.30 21.74 -0.93
C PRO A 219 26.51 20.95 -0.47
N ASP A 220 27.17 21.39 0.61
CA ASP A 220 28.39 20.80 1.16
C ASP A 220 28.15 19.61 2.11
N VAL A 221 26.89 19.32 2.46
CA VAL A 221 26.55 18.24 3.40
C VAL A 221 26.81 16.87 2.76
N SER A 222 27.60 16.04 3.44
CA SER A 222 27.92 14.69 2.99
C SER A 222 26.82 13.68 3.35
N ARG A 223 26.74 12.57 2.58
CA ARG A 223 25.83 11.44 2.90
C ARG A 223 26.07 10.90 4.32
N ALA A 224 27.33 10.76 4.73
CA ALA A 224 27.65 10.27 6.08
C ALA A 224 27.07 11.20 7.16
N ARG A 225 27.15 12.52 6.95
CA ARG A 225 26.56 13.50 7.84
C ARG A 225 25.05 13.37 7.92
N ILE A 226 24.36 13.14 6.78
CA ILE A 226 22.91 12.88 6.76
C ILE A 226 22.56 11.66 7.61
N GLY A 227 23.28 10.53 7.41
CA GLY A 227 23.07 9.32 8.21
C GLY A 227 23.26 9.54 9.71
N THR A 228 24.31 10.29 10.09
CA THR A 228 24.56 10.64 11.50
C THR A 228 23.43 11.49 12.09
N LEU A 229 22.91 12.46 11.36
CA LEU A 229 21.80 13.31 11.82
C LEU A 229 20.51 12.51 12.01
N VAL A 230 20.19 11.64 11.05
CA VAL A 230 18.98 10.80 11.10
C VAL A 230 19.06 9.82 12.27
N ALA A 231 20.21 9.16 12.45
CA ALA A 231 20.43 8.27 13.58
C ALA A 231 20.41 9.02 14.92
N GLY A 232 21.03 10.20 14.98
CA GLY A 232 21.05 11.06 16.17
C GLY A 232 19.66 11.56 16.58
N ALA A 233 18.74 11.72 15.62
CA ALA A 233 17.35 12.02 15.87
C ALA A 233 16.53 10.80 16.33
N GLY A 234 17.13 9.60 16.42
CA GLY A 234 16.47 8.38 16.88
C GLY A 234 15.70 7.63 15.80
N PHE A 235 16.05 7.84 14.53
CA PHE A 235 15.47 7.06 13.41
C PHE A 235 16.41 5.94 13.00
N ALA A 236 15.87 4.72 12.84
CA ALA A 236 16.57 3.59 12.23
C ALA A 236 16.47 3.72 10.70
N ALA A 237 17.52 4.24 10.08
CA ALA A 237 17.56 4.45 8.64
C ALA A 237 17.88 3.14 7.90
N GLY A 238 17.09 2.86 6.85
CA GLY A 238 17.39 1.89 5.80
C GLY A 238 18.06 2.56 4.60
N ALA A 239 17.40 2.47 3.43
CA ALA A 239 17.91 3.10 2.21
C ALA A 239 17.88 4.63 2.30
N THR A 240 18.95 5.26 1.78
CA THR A 240 19.04 6.70 1.66
C THR A 240 19.40 7.05 0.22
N ILE A 241 18.54 7.80 -0.46
CA ILE A 241 18.75 8.30 -1.81
C ILE A 241 19.13 9.77 -1.71
N VAL A 242 20.23 10.14 -2.33
CA VAL A 242 20.74 11.51 -2.29
C VAL A 242 20.78 12.10 -3.68
N ARG A 243 20.17 13.26 -3.81
CA ARG A 243 20.27 14.11 -4.99
C ARG A 243 20.97 15.40 -4.63
N ARG A 244 21.95 15.77 -5.43
CA ARG A 244 22.76 16.98 -5.25
C ARG A 244 22.67 17.88 -6.49
N ASP A 245 22.44 19.15 -6.26
CA ASP A 245 22.62 20.19 -7.26
C ASP A 245 23.49 21.34 -6.68
N GLU A 246 23.67 22.42 -7.41
CA GLU A 246 24.48 23.57 -6.98
C GLU A 246 23.91 24.31 -5.77
N PHE A 247 22.62 24.17 -5.50
CA PHE A 247 21.90 24.93 -4.47
C PHE A 247 21.66 24.11 -3.20
N ALA A 248 21.48 22.80 -3.33
CA ALA A 248 21.07 21.97 -2.21
C ALA A 248 21.46 20.49 -2.39
N VAL A 249 21.52 19.81 -1.26
CA VAL A 249 21.49 18.35 -1.17
C VAL A 249 20.12 17.93 -0.66
N ARG A 250 19.40 17.16 -1.45
CA ARG A 250 18.12 16.56 -1.06
C ARG A 250 18.31 15.09 -0.81
N ALA A 251 17.77 14.61 0.30
CA ALA A 251 17.80 13.21 0.66
C ALA A 251 16.39 12.67 0.89
N LEU A 252 16.14 11.49 0.36
CA LEU A 252 14.98 10.67 0.72
C LEU A 252 15.50 9.51 1.57
N VAL A 253 15.10 9.49 2.83
CA VAL A 253 15.54 8.49 3.81
C VAL A 253 14.37 7.60 4.17
N ASP A 254 14.51 6.32 3.91
CA ASP A 254 13.58 5.28 4.32
C ASP A 254 13.90 4.88 5.78
N VAL A 255 12.98 5.04 6.70
CA VAL A 255 13.16 4.75 8.12
C VAL A 255 12.13 3.75 8.63
N ASP A 256 12.51 2.99 9.66
CA ASP A 256 11.62 2.01 10.29
C ASP A 256 10.48 2.68 11.04
N GLY A 257 9.31 2.06 10.94
CA GLY A 257 8.10 2.46 11.65
C GLY A 257 7.29 3.55 10.93
N PHE A 258 6.12 3.81 11.49
CA PHE A 258 5.25 4.89 11.06
C PHE A 258 5.68 6.20 11.74
N VAL A 259 5.99 7.20 10.95
CA VAL A 259 6.33 8.56 11.40
C VAL A 259 5.19 9.49 11.00
N ALA A 260 4.56 10.12 11.98
CA ALA A 260 3.54 11.14 11.76
C ALA A 260 4.19 12.52 11.51
N ASP A 261 3.43 13.44 10.91
CA ASP A 261 3.92 14.80 10.62
C ASP A 261 4.30 15.60 11.88
N ASP A 262 3.73 15.26 13.01
CA ASP A 262 3.95 15.88 14.32
C ASP A 262 4.92 15.08 15.22
N ASP A 263 5.62 14.08 14.66
CA ASP A 263 6.61 13.30 15.42
C ASP A 263 7.72 14.22 15.95
N SER A 264 7.89 14.23 17.27
CA SER A 264 8.84 15.11 17.96
C SER A 264 10.29 14.91 17.53
N ARG A 265 10.65 13.73 17.04
CA ARG A 265 12.00 13.42 16.53
C ARG A 265 12.35 14.24 15.28
N LEU A 266 11.34 14.70 14.50
CA LEU A 266 11.57 15.55 13.35
C LEU A 266 12.18 16.90 13.74
N ALA A 267 11.91 17.40 14.93
CA ALA A 267 12.49 18.64 15.43
C ALA A 267 14.02 18.54 15.65
N ALA A 268 14.54 17.34 15.92
CA ALA A 268 15.98 17.11 16.03
C ALA A 268 16.72 17.19 14.68
N LEU A 269 15.98 17.18 13.56
CA LEU A 269 16.48 17.39 12.21
C LEU A 269 16.51 18.88 11.80
N SER A 270 16.49 19.80 12.77
CA SER A 270 16.37 21.25 12.58
C SER A 270 17.55 21.89 11.81
N THR A 271 18.65 21.18 11.63
CA THR A 271 19.78 21.62 10.79
C THR A 271 19.48 21.52 9.29
N THR A 272 18.36 20.95 8.91
CA THR A 272 17.89 20.86 7.52
C THR A 272 17.11 22.12 7.15
N ARG A 273 17.11 22.45 5.86
CA ARG A 273 16.24 23.54 5.34
C ARG A 273 14.76 23.12 5.41
N ALA A 274 14.48 21.85 5.23
CA ALA A 274 13.16 21.26 5.41
C ALA A 274 13.29 19.79 5.81
N ALA A 275 12.53 19.39 6.81
CA ALA A 275 12.28 17.99 7.15
C ALA A 275 10.78 17.71 6.91
N VAL A 276 10.49 16.78 6.02
CA VAL A 276 9.13 16.48 5.58
C VAL A 276 8.90 14.98 5.64
N VAL A 277 7.78 14.56 6.20
CA VAL A 277 7.31 13.18 6.00
C VAL A 277 6.70 13.09 4.60
N VAL A 278 7.44 12.52 3.65
CA VAL A 278 7.01 12.34 2.25
C VAL A 278 5.90 11.31 2.16
N GLY A 279 5.86 10.39 3.12
CA GLY A 279 4.82 9.39 3.23
C GLY A 279 5.23 8.21 4.09
N ALA A 280 4.35 7.24 4.16
CA ALA A 280 4.61 5.96 4.81
C ALA A 280 3.90 4.83 4.06
N TYR A 281 4.42 3.62 4.20
CA TYR A 281 3.86 2.45 3.56
C TYR A 281 4.00 1.21 4.45
N ALA A 282 3.01 0.33 4.35
CA ALA A 282 3.06 -0.97 4.99
C ALA A 282 4.19 -1.82 4.36
N ILE A 283 4.99 -2.49 5.19
CA ILE A 283 6.00 -3.45 4.72
C ILE A 283 5.27 -4.54 3.91
N PRO A 284 5.67 -4.83 2.65
CA PRO A 284 5.06 -5.89 1.87
C PRO A 284 5.14 -7.25 2.55
N ILE A 285 4.12 -8.08 2.38
CA ILE A 285 4.07 -9.42 2.97
C ILE A 285 5.07 -10.33 2.26
N GLY A 286 5.91 -11.03 3.04
CA GLY A 286 6.96 -11.91 2.52
C GLY A 286 8.20 -11.16 2.00
N ALA A 287 8.33 -9.87 2.27
CA ALA A 287 9.58 -9.17 2.06
C ALA A 287 10.61 -9.66 3.08
N THR A 288 11.82 -9.97 2.61
CA THR A 288 12.98 -10.15 3.50
C THR A 288 13.38 -8.79 4.04
N SER A 289 13.45 -8.70 5.35
CA SER A 289 13.94 -7.52 6.09
C SER A 289 15.42 -7.23 5.79
#